data_2dfd624c3c411c34af632ef68ddedf75
#
_entry.id   2dfd624c3c411c34af632ef68ddedf75
#
_cell.length_a   1.000
_cell.length_b   1.000
_cell.length_c   1.000
_cell.angle_alpha   90.00
_cell.angle_beta   90.00
_cell.angle_gamma   90.00
#
_symmetry.space_group_name_H-M   'P 1'
#
loop_
_entity.id
_entity.type
_entity.pdbx_description
1 polymer ?
#
loop_
_entity_poly.entity_id
_entity_poly.type
_entity_poly.pdbx_seq_one_letter_code
_entity_poly.pdbx_strand_id
1 'polypeptide(L)'
;MTGFPSIDLSLFDIGAPWRDQVAAQVDSAASSFGAFLLVGHGVDSSLTDSLLELGGKYVKRGSGAELPGFHDSVREYATSLTGLGHKLMAAMARGLRLDDGFFADHYTGNPRVSLRVGDYPVALSAGGQPDTDEAGNRRLLTILKLGDGARAQVKYDEGWLDVPALPGALLCTIGPVLQRLTDGHYRSLPRRLSRSVAGERPSLCFVFEPGMGAALTPLAGLRPRAAEVEAGYRQLRAGALLTQSDAT
;
A
#
# COMPACT_ATOMS: atom_id res chain seq x y z
N MET A 1 1.84 21.84 0.10
CA MET A 1 1.43 20.54 0.66
C MET A 1 1.22 19.58 -0.51
N THR A 2 1.96 18.52 -0.57
CA THR A 2 1.93 17.53 -1.67
C THR A 2 0.57 16.87 -1.72
N GLY A 3 -0.10 16.92 -2.88
CA GLY A 3 -1.45 16.38 -3.07
C GLY A 3 -1.58 14.85 -3.04
N PHE A 4 -0.57 14.12 -2.53
CA PHE A 4 -0.61 12.68 -2.37
C PHE A 4 -1.30 12.31 -1.04
N PRO A 5 -2.29 11.40 -1.03
CA PRO A 5 -3.07 11.10 0.17
C PRO A 5 -2.20 10.49 1.28
N SER A 6 -2.39 11.01 2.50
CA SER A 6 -1.79 10.47 3.72
C SER A 6 -2.87 10.28 4.77
N ILE A 7 -2.94 9.11 5.37
CA ILE A 7 -4.01 8.67 6.26
C ILE A 7 -3.42 8.28 7.62
N ASP A 8 -3.93 8.88 8.68
CA ASP A 8 -3.59 8.51 10.06
C ASP A 8 -4.53 7.40 10.55
N LEU A 9 -3.96 6.20 10.66
CA LEU A 9 -4.69 5.01 11.10
C LEU A 9 -4.87 4.92 12.62
N SER A 10 -4.16 5.72 13.42
CA SER A 10 -4.34 5.72 14.86
C SER A 10 -5.76 6.10 15.27
N LEU A 11 -6.40 6.94 14.47
CA LEU A 11 -7.77 7.39 14.69
C LEU A 11 -8.82 6.27 14.51
N PHE A 12 -8.50 5.24 13.70
CA PHE A 12 -9.44 4.13 13.47
C PHE A 12 -9.73 3.31 14.72
N ASP A 13 -8.78 3.23 15.64
CA ASP A 13 -8.90 2.47 16.89
C ASP A 13 -9.65 3.23 17.99
N ILE A 14 -9.81 4.55 17.86
CA ILE A 14 -10.49 5.39 18.85
C ILE A 14 -12.01 5.10 18.92
N GLY A 15 -12.60 4.65 17.81
CA GLY A 15 -14.02 4.38 17.68
C GLY A 15 -14.74 5.38 16.77
N ALA A 16 -16.08 5.27 16.69
CA ALA A 16 -16.90 6.23 15.94
C ALA A 16 -16.88 7.61 16.67
N PRO A 17 -16.86 8.77 15.96
CA PRO A 17 -16.95 8.94 14.51
C PRO A 17 -15.60 8.85 13.76
N TRP A 18 -14.48 8.72 14.47
CA TRP A 18 -13.13 8.73 13.86
C TRP A 18 -12.93 7.57 12.88
N ARG A 19 -13.47 6.40 13.24
CA ARG A 19 -13.44 5.21 12.37
C ARG A 19 -14.12 5.48 11.02
N ASP A 20 -15.25 6.17 11.01
CA ASP A 20 -15.96 6.54 9.79
C ASP A 20 -15.18 7.56 8.96
N GLN A 21 -14.51 8.50 9.61
CA GLN A 21 -13.66 9.49 8.95
C GLN A 21 -12.47 8.82 8.27
N VAL A 22 -11.76 7.91 8.97
CA VAL A 22 -10.63 7.17 8.39
C VAL A 22 -11.11 6.28 7.23
N ALA A 23 -12.25 5.60 7.38
CA ALA A 23 -12.84 4.79 6.33
C ALA A 23 -13.14 5.61 5.07
N ALA A 24 -13.70 6.81 5.23
CA ALA A 24 -13.96 7.73 4.12
C ALA A 24 -12.68 8.22 3.44
N GLN A 25 -11.60 8.48 4.22
CA GLN A 25 -10.30 8.85 3.66
C GLN A 25 -9.66 7.70 2.88
N VAL A 26 -9.73 6.46 3.42
CA VAL A 26 -9.23 5.25 2.74
C VAL A 26 -10.02 5.01 1.46
N ASP A 27 -11.36 5.10 1.50
CA ASP A 27 -12.23 4.93 0.34
C ASP A 27 -11.89 5.94 -0.77
N SER A 28 -11.79 7.22 -0.41
CA SER A 28 -11.45 8.29 -1.35
C SER A 28 -10.06 8.10 -1.97
N ALA A 29 -9.05 7.75 -1.17
CA ALA A 29 -7.69 7.56 -1.66
C ALA A 29 -7.58 6.31 -2.55
N ALA A 30 -8.21 5.20 -2.16
CA ALA A 30 -8.19 3.95 -2.90
C ALA A 30 -8.95 4.06 -4.23
N SER A 31 -10.07 4.78 -4.27
CA SER A 31 -10.87 4.98 -5.48
C SER A 31 -10.23 5.99 -6.45
N SER A 32 -9.58 7.04 -5.94
CA SER A 32 -9.00 8.11 -6.77
C SER A 32 -7.57 7.81 -7.20
N PHE A 33 -6.70 7.46 -6.26
CA PHE A 33 -5.26 7.29 -6.49
C PHE A 33 -4.81 5.83 -6.53
N GLY A 34 -5.60 4.89 -6.00
CA GLY A 34 -5.18 3.49 -5.84
C GLY A 34 -3.95 3.30 -4.93
N ALA A 35 -3.52 4.36 -4.27
CA ALA A 35 -2.36 4.38 -3.39
C ALA A 35 -2.45 5.52 -2.38
N PHE A 36 -1.88 5.33 -1.18
CA PHE A 36 -1.83 6.32 -0.11
C PHE A 36 -0.71 6.00 0.88
N LEU A 37 -0.25 7.02 1.58
CA LEU A 37 0.67 6.88 2.71
C LEU A 37 -0.12 6.58 3.99
N LEU A 38 0.44 5.72 4.84
CA LEU A 38 -0.07 5.36 6.15
C LEU A 38 0.84 5.94 7.21
N VAL A 39 0.28 6.70 8.12
CA VAL A 39 0.93 7.15 9.36
C VAL A 39 0.10 6.68 10.55
N GLY A 40 0.66 6.72 11.76
CA GLY A 40 -0.06 6.24 12.94
C GLY A 40 -0.48 4.76 12.85
N HIS A 41 0.22 3.97 12.05
CA HIS A 41 -0.15 2.59 11.71
C HIS A 41 0.16 1.56 12.80
N GLY A 42 0.88 1.94 13.86
CA GLY A 42 1.16 1.09 15.03
C GLY A 42 2.22 -0.01 14.80
N VAL A 43 2.85 -0.06 13.63
CA VAL A 43 4.00 -0.96 13.41
C VAL A 43 5.22 -0.39 14.09
N ASP A 44 5.90 -1.21 14.89
CA ASP A 44 7.06 -0.79 15.67
C ASP A 44 8.21 -0.31 14.77
N SER A 45 8.66 0.92 15.02
CA SER A 45 9.76 1.52 14.27
C SER A 45 11.10 0.85 14.56
N SER A 46 11.33 0.40 15.80
CA SER A 46 12.57 -0.28 16.19
C SER A 46 12.69 -1.64 15.50
N LEU A 47 11.59 -2.39 15.40
CA LEU A 47 11.51 -3.63 14.64
C LEU A 47 11.75 -3.38 13.14
N THR A 48 11.14 -2.32 12.61
CA THR A 48 11.31 -1.93 11.20
C THR A 48 12.77 -1.58 10.90
N ASP A 49 13.41 -0.78 11.74
CA ASP A 49 14.82 -0.37 11.56
C ASP A 49 15.77 -1.56 11.70
N SER A 50 15.54 -2.43 12.69
CA SER A 50 16.31 -3.67 12.87
C SER A 50 16.20 -4.58 11.65
N LEU A 51 14.99 -4.73 11.10
CA LEU A 51 14.76 -5.56 9.91
C LEU A 51 15.40 -4.95 8.66
N LEU A 52 15.40 -3.64 8.50
CA LEU A 52 16.09 -2.96 7.41
C LEU A 52 17.62 -3.15 7.50
N GLU A 53 18.18 -3.05 8.69
CA GLU A 53 19.61 -3.29 8.92
C GLU A 53 20.02 -4.74 8.65
N LEU A 54 19.29 -5.70 9.23
CA LEU A 54 19.53 -7.12 9.02
C LEU A 54 19.31 -7.51 7.56
N GLY A 55 18.29 -6.95 6.94
CA GLY A 55 17.98 -7.14 5.52
C GLY A 55 19.08 -6.66 4.60
N GLY A 56 19.72 -5.51 4.90
CA GLY A 56 20.89 -5.02 4.18
C GLY A 56 22.08 -5.98 4.29
N LYS A 57 22.31 -6.55 5.45
CA LYS A 57 23.33 -7.58 5.66
C LYS A 57 23.00 -8.88 4.90
N TYR A 58 21.73 -9.28 4.90
CA TYR A 58 21.26 -10.47 4.20
C TYR A 58 21.43 -10.36 2.69
N VAL A 59 21.03 -9.23 2.10
CA VAL A 59 21.16 -8.96 0.66
C VAL A 59 22.65 -8.97 0.23
N LYS A 60 23.53 -8.38 1.03
CA LYS A 60 24.98 -8.34 0.74
C LYS A 60 25.64 -9.70 0.84
N ARG A 61 25.19 -10.58 1.72
CA ARG A 61 25.78 -11.92 1.96
C ARG A 61 25.21 -13.01 1.07
N GLY A 62 24.07 -12.78 0.43
CA GLY A 62 23.35 -13.76 -0.37
C GLY A 62 22.36 -14.62 0.44
N SER A 63 21.45 -15.29 -0.27
CA SER A 63 20.28 -15.99 0.29
C SER A 63 20.56 -17.24 1.16
N GLY A 64 21.82 -17.55 1.42
CA GLY A 64 22.21 -18.66 2.31
C GLY A 64 22.81 -18.22 3.64
N ALA A 65 22.86 -16.91 3.93
CA ALA A 65 23.48 -16.41 5.14
C ALA A 65 22.56 -16.60 6.34
N GLU A 66 23.02 -17.36 7.34
CA GLU A 66 22.41 -17.37 8.66
C GLU A 66 22.70 -16.04 9.38
N LEU A 67 21.66 -15.29 9.65
CA LEU A 67 21.72 -14.08 10.46
C LEU A 67 20.87 -14.28 11.72
N PRO A 68 21.49 -14.31 12.91
CA PRO A 68 20.76 -14.46 14.18
C PRO A 68 19.66 -13.38 14.29
N GLY A 69 18.45 -13.80 14.66
CA GLY A 69 17.29 -12.92 14.84
C GLY A 69 16.59 -12.46 13.56
N PHE A 70 17.17 -12.65 12.37
CA PHE A 70 16.56 -12.17 11.12
C PHE A 70 15.20 -12.81 10.84
N HIS A 71 15.12 -14.14 10.95
CA HIS A 71 13.86 -14.86 10.73
C HIS A 71 12.76 -14.50 11.73
N ASP A 72 13.12 -14.27 12.99
CA ASP A 72 12.18 -13.86 14.02
C ASP A 72 11.66 -12.44 13.76
N SER A 73 12.55 -11.50 13.42
CA SER A 73 12.16 -10.15 13.01
C SER A 73 11.27 -10.14 11.76
N VAL A 74 11.57 -11.00 10.77
CA VAL A 74 10.72 -11.17 9.57
C VAL A 74 9.33 -11.64 9.96
N ARG A 75 9.22 -12.64 10.84
CA ARG A 75 7.94 -13.20 11.28
C ARG A 75 7.14 -12.17 12.08
N GLU A 76 7.77 -11.48 13.01
CA GLU A 76 7.11 -10.46 13.84
C GLU A 76 6.60 -9.30 12.99
N TYR A 77 7.43 -8.80 12.07
CA TYR A 77 7.04 -7.74 11.14
C TYR A 77 5.89 -8.17 10.22
N ALA A 78 5.95 -9.39 9.67
CA ALA A 78 4.87 -9.94 8.85
C ALA A 78 3.56 -10.08 9.64
N THR A 79 3.63 -10.46 10.91
CA THR A 79 2.47 -10.53 11.82
C THR A 79 1.86 -9.15 12.04
N SER A 80 2.69 -8.15 12.33
CA SER A 80 2.25 -6.76 12.50
C SER A 80 1.59 -6.20 11.25
N LEU A 81 2.18 -6.46 10.09
CA LEU A 81 1.60 -6.02 8.80
C LEU A 81 0.35 -6.83 8.40
N THR A 82 0.20 -8.06 8.86
CA THR A 82 -1.04 -8.83 8.67
C THR A 82 -2.19 -8.18 9.45
N GLY A 83 -1.96 -7.80 10.71
CA GLY A 83 -2.93 -7.04 11.50
C GLY A 83 -3.28 -5.69 10.84
N LEU A 84 -2.27 -4.98 10.32
CA LEU A 84 -2.49 -3.74 9.56
C LEU A 84 -3.32 -3.98 8.29
N GLY A 85 -3.06 -5.08 7.56
CA GLY A 85 -3.84 -5.48 6.40
C GLY A 85 -5.31 -5.69 6.74
N HIS A 86 -5.62 -6.41 7.83
CA HIS A 86 -7.00 -6.59 8.29
C HIS A 86 -7.66 -5.26 8.68
N LYS A 87 -6.94 -4.37 9.37
CA LYS A 87 -7.44 -3.04 9.73
C LYS A 87 -7.80 -2.22 8.48
N LEU A 88 -6.95 -2.25 7.45
CA LEU A 88 -7.23 -1.57 6.18
C LEU A 88 -8.43 -2.18 5.46
N MET A 89 -8.55 -3.51 5.43
CA MET A 89 -9.71 -4.19 4.84
C MET A 89 -11.00 -3.85 5.57
N ALA A 90 -10.98 -3.72 6.91
CA ALA A 90 -12.13 -3.26 7.69
C ALA A 90 -12.50 -1.79 7.36
N ALA A 91 -11.52 -0.90 7.24
CA ALA A 91 -11.76 0.47 6.83
C ALA A 91 -12.35 0.55 5.40
N MET A 92 -11.86 -0.28 4.48
CA MET A 92 -12.39 -0.37 3.11
C MET A 92 -13.81 -0.94 3.07
N ALA A 93 -14.12 -1.99 3.87
CA ALA A 93 -15.47 -2.52 3.99
C ALA A 93 -16.46 -1.42 4.44
N ARG A 94 -16.09 -0.68 5.48
CA ARG A 94 -16.89 0.44 5.98
C ARG A 94 -17.06 1.56 4.95
N GLY A 95 -16.00 1.90 4.19
CA GLY A 95 -16.07 2.86 3.08
C GLY A 95 -17.05 2.42 1.99
N LEU A 96 -17.12 1.12 1.71
CA LEU A 96 -18.09 0.49 0.81
C LEU A 96 -19.48 0.28 1.42
N ARG A 97 -19.70 0.69 2.68
CA ARG A 97 -20.94 0.48 3.45
C ARG A 97 -21.25 -1.00 3.69
N LEU A 98 -20.22 -1.80 3.84
CA LEU A 98 -20.27 -3.20 4.27
C LEU A 98 -19.91 -3.29 5.75
N ASP A 99 -20.19 -4.43 6.37
CA ASP A 99 -19.76 -4.71 7.73
C ASP A 99 -18.24 -4.74 7.84
N ASP A 100 -17.66 -4.23 8.92
CA ASP A 100 -16.21 -4.16 9.13
C ASP A 100 -15.52 -5.54 8.95
N GLY A 101 -16.20 -6.64 9.32
CA GLY A 101 -15.75 -8.02 9.18
C GLY A 101 -15.86 -8.61 7.78
N PHE A 102 -16.54 -7.93 6.86
CA PHE A 102 -16.93 -8.51 5.57
C PHE A 102 -15.77 -9.17 4.82
N PHE A 103 -14.65 -8.46 4.66
CA PHE A 103 -13.51 -9.03 3.94
C PHE A 103 -12.82 -10.15 4.73
N ALA A 104 -12.81 -10.08 6.08
CA ALA A 104 -12.27 -11.14 6.91
C ALA A 104 -13.10 -12.43 6.74
N ASP A 105 -14.40 -12.33 6.76
CA ASP A 105 -15.31 -13.47 6.69
C ASP A 105 -15.28 -14.15 5.32
N HIS A 106 -15.13 -13.38 4.23
CA HIS A 106 -15.26 -13.92 2.87
C HIS A 106 -13.93 -14.15 2.16
N TYR A 107 -12.88 -13.40 2.51
CA TYR A 107 -11.64 -13.39 1.71
C TYR A 107 -10.36 -13.51 2.53
N THR A 108 -10.29 -12.88 3.70
CA THR A 108 -9.02 -12.70 4.42
C THR A 108 -8.98 -13.29 5.82
N GLY A 109 -9.92 -14.18 6.19
CA GLY A 109 -9.89 -14.87 7.49
C GLY A 109 -8.62 -15.71 7.70
N ASN A 110 -8.07 -16.26 6.62
CA ASN A 110 -6.75 -16.90 6.59
C ASN A 110 -5.99 -16.38 5.36
N PRO A 111 -5.43 -15.17 5.39
CA PRO A 111 -4.83 -14.55 4.22
C PRO A 111 -3.51 -15.23 3.86
N ARG A 112 -3.16 -15.20 2.58
CA ARG A 112 -1.78 -15.45 2.19
C ARG A 112 -1.00 -14.16 2.31
N VAL A 113 0.19 -14.26 2.90
CA VAL A 113 1.08 -13.12 3.04
C VAL A 113 2.49 -13.49 2.57
N SER A 114 3.17 -12.52 2.00
CA SER A 114 4.59 -12.64 1.72
C SER A 114 5.30 -11.34 2.06
N LEU A 115 6.50 -11.46 2.63
CA LEU A 115 7.38 -10.34 2.90
C LEU A 115 8.66 -10.54 2.09
N ARG A 116 8.96 -9.58 1.24
CA ARG A 116 10.22 -9.52 0.49
C ARG A 116 11.11 -8.45 1.11
N VAL A 117 12.35 -8.81 1.38
CA VAL A 117 13.38 -7.93 1.90
C VAL A 117 14.45 -7.81 0.82
N GLY A 118 14.67 -6.62 0.32
CA GLY A 118 15.66 -6.44 -0.74
C GLY A 118 15.49 -5.13 -1.49
N ASP A 119 16.31 -4.99 -2.53
CA ASP A 119 16.17 -3.91 -3.52
C ASP A 119 14.92 -4.21 -4.36
N TYR A 120 13.77 -3.75 -3.92
CA TYR A 120 12.54 -3.86 -4.69
C TYR A 120 12.38 -2.64 -5.59
N PRO A 121 12.09 -2.83 -6.84
CA PRO A 121 11.99 -4.13 -7.52
C PRO A 121 13.27 -4.49 -8.25
N VAL A 122 13.69 -5.74 -8.08
CA VAL A 122 14.78 -6.32 -8.87
C VAL A 122 14.50 -6.29 -10.38
N ALA A 123 13.30 -6.05 -10.81
CA ALA A 123 12.90 -6.14 -12.20
C ALA A 123 11.86 -5.09 -12.63
N LEU A 124 12.00 -3.85 -12.23
CA LEU A 124 11.63 -2.81 -13.19
C LEU A 124 12.86 -2.62 -14.06
N SER A 125 12.98 -3.52 -15.04
CA SER A 125 13.88 -3.35 -16.17
C SER A 125 13.90 -1.89 -16.58
N ALA A 126 15.01 -1.41 -17.11
CA ALA A 126 15.20 -0.04 -17.59
C ALA A 126 14.16 0.47 -18.63
N GLY A 127 13.04 -0.21 -18.77
CA GLY A 127 11.89 0.10 -19.60
C GLY A 127 10.57 0.23 -18.87
N GLY A 128 10.55 0.19 -17.52
CA GLY A 128 9.33 0.54 -16.75
C GLY A 128 8.14 -0.39 -16.98
N GLN A 129 8.34 -1.68 -17.20
CA GLN A 129 7.22 -2.61 -17.22
C GLN A 129 6.56 -2.66 -15.84
N PRO A 130 5.22 -2.55 -15.77
CA PRO A 130 4.48 -2.74 -14.55
C PRO A 130 4.80 -4.11 -13.95
N ASP A 131 4.76 -4.21 -12.64
CA ASP A 131 4.88 -5.45 -11.87
C ASP A 131 3.77 -6.44 -12.29
N THR A 132 4.04 -7.22 -13.34
CA THR A 132 3.09 -8.13 -14.01
C THR A 132 3.43 -9.59 -13.77
N ASP A 133 4.12 -9.92 -12.66
CA ASP A 133 4.32 -11.32 -12.34
C ASP A 133 2.96 -12.01 -12.11
N GLU A 134 2.86 -13.29 -12.44
CA GLU A 134 1.62 -14.07 -12.26
C GLU A 134 1.14 -14.08 -10.80
N ALA A 135 2.06 -13.94 -9.84
CA ALA A 135 1.74 -13.72 -8.44
C ALA A 135 1.05 -12.36 -8.20
N GLY A 136 1.33 -11.36 -9.02
CA GLY A 136 0.71 -10.04 -8.98
C GLY A 136 -0.80 -10.01 -9.14
N ASN A 137 -1.37 -11.02 -9.78
CA ASN A 137 -2.81 -11.11 -10.02
C ASN A 137 -3.64 -11.48 -8.79
N ARG A 138 -3.04 -11.89 -7.67
CA ARG A 138 -3.76 -12.26 -6.44
C ARG A 138 -3.76 -11.20 -5.35
N ARG A 139 -3.03 -10.11 -5.50
CA ARG A 139 -2.88 -9.09 -4.46
C ARG A 139 -4.19 -8.34 -4.19
N LEU A 140 -4.53 -8.22 -2.89
CA LEU A 140 -5.51 -7.26 -2.38
C LEU A 140 -4.81 -5.93 -2.09
N LEU A 141 -3.73 -5.99 -1.31
CA LEU A 141 -2.92 -4.83 -0.92
C LEU A 141 -1.43 -5.14 -1.06
N THR A 142 -0.65 -4.11 -1.31
CA THR A 142 0.80 -4.15 -1.10
C THR A 142 1.18 -3.01 -0.17
N ILE A 143 1.92 -3.32 0.90
CA ILE A 143 2.41 -2.35 1.88
C ILE A 143 3.93 -2.29 1.76
N LEU A 144 4.46 -1.11 1.50
CA LEU A 144 5.87 -0.88 1.21
C LEU A 144 6.49 0.03 2.27
N LYS A 145 7.60 -0.42 2.84
CA LYS A 145 8.56 0.46 3.50
C LYS A 145 9.70 0.69 2.53
N LEU A 146 9.84 1.92 2.07
CA LEU A 146 10.93 2.27 1.16
C LEU A 146 12.25 2.34 1.93
N GLY A 147 13.30 1.79 1.33
CA GLY A 147 14.66 1.93 1.82
C GLY A 147 15.18 3.36 1.64
N ASP A 148 16.36 3.63 2.20
CA ASP A 148 16.96 4.96 2.16
C ASP A 148 17.20 5.40 0.71
N GLY A 149 16.70 6.60 0.38
CA GLY A 149 16.83 7.19 -0.95
C GLY A 149 16.04 6.51 -2.07
N ALA A 150 15.31 5.44 -1.79
CA ALA A 150 14.37 4.87 -2.76
C ALA A 150 13.19 5.83 -2.98
N ARG A 151 12.76 5.94 -4.22
CA ARG A 151 11.62 6.76 -4.61
C ARG A 151 10.54 5.90 -5.23
N ALA A 152 9.30 6.19 -4.89
CA ALA A 152 8.14 5.57 -5.50
C ALA A 152 7.39 6.58 -6.36
N GLN A 153 6.86 6.12 -7.48
CA GLN A 153 5.91 6.87 -8.31
C GLN A 153 4.71 6.00 -8.60
N VAL A 154 3.55 6.61 -8.67
CA VAL A 154 2.30 5.97 -9.05
C VAL A 154 1.84 6.56 -10.38
N LYS A 155 1.35 5.71 -11.28
CA LYS A 155 0.76 6.17 -12.55
C LYS A 155 -0.54 6.91 -12.22
N TYR A 156 -0.61 8.15 -12.66
CA TYR A 156 -1.77 8.98 -12.44
C TYR A 156 -2.09 9.74 -13.71
N ASP A 157 -3.27 9.50 -14.25
CA ASP A 157 -3.65 10.02 -15.56
C ASP A 157 -2.60 9.62 -16.63
N GLU A 158 -2.09 10.57 -17.39
CA GLU A 158 -1.06 10.34 -18.41
C GLU A 158 0.38 10.42 -17.87
N GLY A 159 0.55 10.81 -16.59
CA GLY A 159 1.84 11.06 -15.97
C GLY A 159 2.22 10.09 -14.84
N TRP A 160 3.35 10.39 -14.20
CA TRP A 160 3.82 9.73 -12.99
C TRP A 160 3.86 10.73 -11.85
N LEU A 161 3.19 10.40 -10.74
CA LEU A 161 3.15 11.20 -9.54
C LEU A 161 4.16 10.65 -8.54
N ASP A 162 5.06 11.52 -8.05
CA ASP A 162 6.00 11.17 -6.99
C ASP A 162 5.27 10.94 -5.67
N VAL A 163 5.59 9.83 -5.00
CA VAL A 163 5.16 9.57 -3.63
C VAL A 163 6.10 10.33 -2.70
N PRO A 164 5.59 11.25 -1.89
CA PRO A 164 6.43 12.03 -0.99
C PRO A 164 7.11 11.14 0.06
N ALA A 165 8.38 11.42 0.34
CA ALA A 165 9.11 10.77 1.41
C ALA A 165 8.63 11.34 2.75
N LEU A 166 7.84 10.57 3.50
CA LEU A 166 7.37 10.91 4.83
C LEU A 166 8.00 9.96 5.85
N PRO A 167 8.77 10.50 6.83
CA PRO A 167 9.41 9.66 7.84
C PRO A 167 8.41 8.76 8.56
N GLY A 168 8.76 7.51 8.77
CA GLY A 168 7.92 6.53 9.44
C GLY A 168 6.72 6.03 8.64
N ALA A 169 6.34 6.65 7.52
CA ALA A 169 5.19 6.23 6.74
C ALA A 169 5.44 4.93 5.98
N LEU A 170 4.34 4.22 5.73
CA LEU A 170 4.27 3.07 4.82
C LEU A 170 3.45 3.46 3.59
N LEU A 171 3.88 3.05 2.40
CA LEU A 171 3.09 3.22 1.18
C LEU A 171 2.18 2.01 1.00
N CYS A 172 0.87 2.22 1.01
CA CYS A 172 -0.11 1.22 0.65
C CYS A 172 -0.57 1.41 -0.80
N THR A 173 -0.66 0.32 -1.56
CA THR A 173 -1.21 0.31 -2.91
C THR A 173 -2.27 -0.77 -3.07
N ILE A 174 -3.32 -0.44 -3.82
CA ILE A 174 -4.41 -1.36 -4.15
C ILE A 174 -3.92 -2.40 -5.16
N GLY A 175 -4.25 -3.66 -4.90
CA GLY A 175 -3.94 -4.75 -5.80
C GLY A 175 -5.07 -5.05 -6.80
N PRO A 176 -4.75 -5.78 -7.90
CA PRO A 176 -5.71 -6.03 -8.98
C PRO A 176 -6.88 -6.92 -8.55
N VAL A 177 -6.72 -7.77 -7.55
CA VAL A 177 -7.85 -8.56 -7.03
C VAL A 177 -8.86 -7.65 -6.34
N LEU A 178 -8.41 -6.70 -5.51
CA LEU A 178 -9.32 -5.79 -4.83
C LEU A 178 -10.06 -4.88 -5.83
N GLN A 179 -9.37 -4.42 -6.89
CA GLN A 179 -10.03 -3.71 -7.99
C GLN A 179 -11.13 -4.55 -8.63
N ARG A 180 -10.86 -5.82 -8.93
CA ARG A 180 -11.84 -6.73 -9.54
C ARG A 180 -13.00 -7.04 -8.60
N LEU A 181 -12.71 -7.30 -7.30
CA LEU A 181 -13.76 -7.55 -6.31
C LEU A 181 -14.70 -6.36 -6.16
N THR A 182 -14.20 -5.15 -6.25
CA THR A 182 -14.98 -3.91 -6.10
C THR A 182 -15.50 -3.35 -7.43
N ASP A 183 -15.47 -4.16 -8.50
CA ASP A 183 -15.92 -3.78 -9.84
C ASP A 183 -15.31 -2.43 -10.32
N GLY A 184 -14.03 -2.23 -10.03
CA GLY A 184 -13.29 -1.02 -10.38
C GLY A 184 -13.51 0.19 -9.49
N HIS A 185 -14.32 0.09 -8.41
CA HIS A 185 -14.46 1.17 -7.44
C HIS A 185 -13.12 1.54 -6.83
N TYR A 186 -12.35 0.55 -6.36
CA TYR A 186 -10.96 0.74 -5.99
C TYR A 186 -10.04 0.48 -7.17
N ARG A 187 -9.02 1.32 -7.35
CA ARG A 187 -8.18 1.33 -8.54
C ARG A 187 -6.82 0.71 -8.24
N SER A 188 -6.43 -0.27 -9.03
CA SER A 188 -5.06 -0.79 -9.03
C SER A 188 -4.26 -0.08 -10.11
N LEU A 189 -3.46 0.89 -9.72
CA LEU A 189 -2.67 1.69 -10.66
C LEU A 189 -1.24 1.16 -10.79
N PRO A 190 -0.62 1.26 -11.99
CA PRO A 190 0.79 0.96 -12.17
C PRO A 190 1.65 1.84 -11.26
N ARG A 191 2.69 1.24 -10.71
CA ARG A 191 3.68 1.94 -9.89
C ARG A 191 5.07 1.61 -10.37
N ARG A 192 6.01 2.48 -10.11
CA ARG A 192 7.42 2.22 -10.32
C ARG A 192 8.22 2.71 -9.11
N LEU A 193 9.28 2.00 -8.81
CA LEU A 193 10.23 2.37 -7.79
C LEU A 193 11.57 2.64 -8.46
N SER A 194 12.26 3.68 -8.04
CA SER A 194 13.64 3.93 -8.45
C SER A 194 14.57 3.60 -7.29
N ARG A 195 15.72 2.99 -7.60
CA ARG A 195 16.79 2.80 -6.62
C ARG A 195 17.44 4.12 -6.28
N SER A 196 17.85 4.29 -5.03
CA SER A 196 18.92 5.22 -4.70
C SER A 196 20.26 4.60 -5.11
N VAL A 197 21.11 5.39 -5.72
CA VAL A 197 22.49 4.98 -6.09
C VAL A 197 23.35 4.69 -4.84
N ALA A 198 22.91 5.16 -3.67
CA ALA A 198 23.64 5.05 -2.41
C ALA A 198 22.93 4.18 -1.34
N GLY A 199 21.84 3.48 -1.70
CA GLY A 199 21.00 2.81 -0.70
C GLY A 199 21.70 1.65 0.00
N GLU A 200 22.07 1.85 1.27
CA GLU A 200 22.55 0.78 2.13
C GLU A 200 21.43 -0.06 2.72
N ARG A 201 20.22 0.48 2.78
CA ARG A 201 19.04 -0.16 3.37
C ARG A 201 18.09 -0.62 2.27
N PRO A 202 17.68 -1.90 2.30
CA PRO A 202 16.71 -2.43 1.35
C PRO A 202 15.32 -1.86 1.60
N SER A 203 14.44 -2.05 0.62
CA SER A 203 13.00 -1.85 0.84
C SER A 203 12.35 -3.13 1.39
N LEU A 204 11.26 -2.98 2.15
CA LEU A 204 10.42 -4.08 2.61
C LEU A 204 9.10 -4.03 1.84
N CYS A 205 8.76 -5.13 1.19
CA CYS A 205 7.53 -5.26 0.42
C CYS A 205 6.67 -6.38 1.01
N PHE A 206 5.58 -6.00 1.65
CA PHE A 206 4.59 -6.91 2.17
C PHE A 206 3.40 -7.00 1.21
N VAL A 207 3.05 -8.23 0.84
CA VAL A 207 1.90 -8.52 -0.03
C VAL A 207 0.83 -9.22 0.78
N PHE A 208 -0.40 -8.72 0.71
CA PHE A 208 -1.57 -9.24 1.39
C PHE A 208 -2.56 -9.76 0.34
N GLU A 209 -2.81 -11.06 0.38
CA GLU A 209 -3.63 -11.78 -0.59
C GLU A 209 -4.82 -12.46 0.08
N PRO A 210 -5.90 -12.77 -0.66
CA PRO A 210 -6.98 -13.58 -0.12
C PRO A 210 -6.51 -15.00 0.22
N GLY A 211 -7.23 -15.66 1.11
CA GLY A 211 -7.02 -17.07 1.44
C GLY A 211 -7.14 -17.97 0.20
N MET A 212 -6.52 -19.15 0.26
CA MET A 212 -6.44 -20.09 -0.86
C MET A 212 -7.81 -20.52 -1.40
N GLY A 213 -8.81 -20.66 -0.53
CA GLY A 213 -10.17 -21.10 -0.89
C GLY A 213 -11.16 -19.97 -1.17
N ALA A 214 -10.73 -18.70 -1.11
CA ALA A 214 -11.63 -17.57 -1.30
C ALA A 214 -12.14 -17.49 -2.75
N ALA A 215 -13.47 -17.42 -2.92
CA ALA A 215 -14.10 -17.22 -4.21
C ALA A 215 -14.00 -15.74 -4.61
N LEU A 216 -13.26 -15.43 -5.67
CA LEU A 216 -12.96 -14.07 -6.12
C LEU A 216 -14.04 -13.54 -7.09
N THR A 217 -15.30 -13.57 -6.67
CA THR A 217 -16.42 -13.00 -7.43
C THR A 217 -16.60 -11.52 -7.11
N PRO A 218 -16.85 -10.66 -8.11
CA PRO A 218 -17.15 -9.26 -7.87
C PRO A 218 -18.35 -9.07 -6.94
N LEU A 219 -18.27 -8.03 -6.09
CA LEU A 219 -19.33 -7.67 -5.16
C LEU A 219 -20.52 -7.11 -5.95
N ALA A 220 -21.68 -7.75 -5.84
CA ALA A 220 -22.87 -7.32 -6.55
C ALA A 220 -23.37 -5.95 -6.02
N GLY A 221 -23.68 -5.03 -6.92
CA GLY A 221 -24.32 -3.74 -6.58
C GLY A 221 -23.38 -2.60 -6.22
N LEU A 222 -22.07 -2.81 -6.23
CA LEU A 222 -21.10 -1.72 -6.17
C LEU A 222 -21.07 -1.05 -7.55
N ARG A 223 -21.67 0.14 -7.66
CA ARG A 223 -21.55 0.93 -8.89
C ARG A 223 -20.30 1.78 -8.80
N PRO A 224 -19.42 1.78 -9.82
CA PRO A 224 -18.30 2.71 -9.89
C PRO A 224 -18.82 4.15 -9.75
N ARG A 225 -18.32 4.91 -8.80
CA ARG A 225 -18.61 6.35 -8.65
C ARG A 225 -17.82 7.17 -9.66
N ALA A 226 -17.86 6.84 -10.94
CA ALA A 226 -17.07 7.47 -11.97
C ALA A 226 -17.19 9.01 -11.98
N ALA A 227 -18.39 9.55 -11.74
CA ALA A 227 -18.62 11.00 -11.75
C ALA A 227 -18.09 11.74 -10.49
N GLU A 228 -18.17 11.13 -9.30
CA GLU A 228 -17.66 11.73 -8.05
C GLU A 228 -16.13 11.61 -7.96
N VAL A 229 -15.60 10.51 -8.47
CA VAL A 229 -14.15 10.28 -8.59
C VAL A 229 -13.55 11.34 -9.51
N GLU A 230 -14.19 11.64 -10.65
CA GLU A 230 -13.73 12.65 -11.60
C GLU A 230 -13.82 14.10 -11.05
N ALA A 231 -14.79 14.37 -10.19
CA ALA A 231 -14.89 15.66 -9.48
C ALA A 231 -13.77 15.84 -8.43
N GLY A 232 -13.45 14.80 -7.66
CA GLY A 232 -12.30 14.79 -6.75
C GLY A 232 -10.97 14.97 -7.47
N TYR A 233 -10.82 14.37 -8.66
CA TYR A 233 -9.70 14.56 -9.57
C TYR A 233 -9.52 16.01 -9.99
N ARG A 234 -10.59 16.70 -10.39
CA ARG A 234 -10.54 18.10 -10.83
C ARG A 234 -10.17 19.05 -9.69
N GLN A 235 -10.66 18.78 -8.48
CA GLN A 235 -10.36 19.61 -7.30
C GLN A 235 -8.90 19.52 -6.88
N LEU A 236 -8.30 18.32 -6.93
CA LEU A 236 -6.89 18.09 -6.64
C LEU A 236 -5.97 18.69 -7.72
N ARG A 237 -6.40 18.64 -8.98
CA ARG A 237 -5.69 19.26 -10.11
C ARG A 237 -5.67 20.80 -10.00
N ALA A 238 -6.76 21.40 -9.56
CA ALA A 238 -6.84 22.83 -9.31
C ALA A 238 -5.91 23.27 -8.16
N GLY A 239 -5.85 22.50 -7.07
CA GLY A 239 -4.92 22.75 -5.96
C GLY A 239 -3.44 22.61 -6.34
N ALA A 240 -3.10 21.62 -7.18
CA ALA A 240 -1.72 21.42 -7.64
C ALA A 240 -1.23 22.52 -8.61
N LEU A 241 -2.13 23.08 -9.41
CA LEU A 241 -1.80 24.20 -10.33
C LEU A 241 -1.62 25.53 -9.59
N LEU A 242 -2.35 25.75 -8.50
CA LEU A 242 -2.22 26.97 -7.70
C LEU A 242 -0.89 27.04 -6.94
N THR A 243 -0.31 25.88 -6.56
CA THR A 243 1.01 25.83 -5.89
C THR A 243 2.20 25.99 -6.82
N GLN A 244 2.03 25.86 -8.14
CA GLN A 244 3.08 26.17 -9.14
C GLN A 244 3.11 27.64 -9.57
N SER A 245 2.02 28.38 -9.36
CA SER A 245 1.93 29.80 -9.75
C SER A 245 2.55 30.78 -8.76
N ASP A 246 2.78 30.35 -7.50
CA ASP A 246 3.35 31.21 -6.45
C ASP A 246 4.88 31.06 -6.28
N ALA A 247 5.56 30.40 -7.22
CA ALA A 247 7.02 30.17 -7.22
C ALA A 247 7.74 30.87 -8.39
N THR A 248 7.27 32.09 -8.74
CA THR A 248 8.00 32.95 -9.73
C THR A 248 8.30 34.32 -9.12
#